data_4f31a549120f1c6283f6442dbdde2f02
#
_entry.id   4f31a549120f1c6283f6442dbdde2f02
#
_cell.length_a   1.000
_cell.length_b   1.000
_cell.length_c   1.000
_cell.angle_alpha   90.00
_cell.angle_beta   90.00
_cell.angle_gamma   90.00
#
_symmetry.space_group_name_H-M   'P 1'
#
loop_
_entity.id
_entity.type
_entity.pdbx_description
1 polymer ?
#
loop_
_entity_poly.entity_id
_entity_poly.type
_entity_poly.pdbx_seq_one_letter_code
_entity_poly.pdbx_strand_id
1 'polypeptide(L)'
;AGHTANGLGSAFQYLGVSSLRDFNSNNEINFYDVNAKVNLELDEKNHLYFSTYAGRDHFFYSSLDDSSSMDWGNIIGNLRWNHIYNTRLFSNTMLVYSKYDYSYILKDNALNFKWLADMQELDVKSDFDFYVNATHHLKFGAPLESHFYSPGKLAPRNETSITKAFELPNKKALISAFYISNEHKINDRLK
;
A
#
# COMPACT_ATOMS: atom_id res chain seq x y z
N ALA A 1 -41.80 10.49 -22.88
CA ALA A 1 -41.44 9.44 -21.95
C ALA A 1 -39.94 9.25 -22.07
N GLY A 2 -39.17 9.93 -21.24
CA GLY A 2 -37.71 9.79 -21.17
C GLY A 2 -37.37 8.87 -20.03
N HIS A 3 -36.81 7.70 -20.34
CA HIS A 3 -36.11 6.88 -19.37
C HIS A 3 -34.71 7.47 -19.21
N THR A 4 -34.51 8.23 -18.17
CA THR A 4 -33.14 8.56 -17.67
C THR A 4 -32.60 7.32 -17.01
N ALA A 5 -31.48 6.82 -17.52
CA ALA A 5 -30.72 5.75 -16.93
C ALA A 5 -30.12 6.24 -15.59
N ASN A 6 -30.78 5.93 -14.50
CA ASN A 6 -30.26 6.04 -13.16
C ASN A 6 -29.43 4.78 -12.89
N GLY A 7 -28.19 4.77 -13.33
CA GLY A 7 -27.35 3.60 -13.26
C GLY A 7 -25.92 3.86 -12.79
N LEU A 8 -25.71 4.88 -11.99
CA LEU A 8 -24.45 5.01 -11.22
C LEU A 8 -24.84 5.49 -9.83
N GLY A 9 -25.03 4.54 -8.93
CA GLY A 9 -25.15 4.81 -7.51
C GLY A 9 -24.02 5.73 -7.06
N SER A 10 -24.30 6.59 -6.12
CA SER A 10 -23.44 7.69 -5.65
C SER A 10 -21.97 7.27 -5.51
N ALA A 11 -21.15 7.63 -6.50
CA ALA A 11 -19.71 7.51 -6.42
C ALA A 11 -19.19 8.62 -5.49
N PHE A 12 -18.80 8.27 -4.30
CA PHE A 12 -18.10 9.20 -3.42
C PHE A 12 -16.62 9.21 -3.79
N GLN A 13 -16.13 10.34 -4.28
CA GLN A 13 -14.74 10.53 -4.66
C GLN A 13 -14.06 11.47 -3.67
N TYR A 14 -12.94 11.05 -3.13
CA TYR A 14 -12.04 11.89 -2.35
C TYR A 14 -10.68 11.91 -3.04
N LEU A 15 -10.19 13.11 -3.33
CA LEU A 15 -8.84 13.36 -3.82
C LEU A 15 -8.15 14.32 -2.84
N GLY A 16 -7.09 13.86 -2.19
CA GLY A 16 -6.22 14.68 -1.36
C GLY A 16 -4.84 14.76 -2.00
N VAL A 17 -4.31 15.96 -2.12
CA VAL A 17 -2.94 16.22 -2.56
C VAL A 17 -2.29 17.15 -1.56
N SER A 18 -1.12 16.76 -1.06
CA SER A 18 -0.27 17.63 -0.26
C SER A 18 1.16 17.65 -0.82
N SER A 19 1.79 18.80 -0.77
CA SER A 19 3.18 18.95 -1.17
C SER A 19 3.85 20.06 -0.36
N LEU A 20 5.11 19.88 -0.06
CA LEU A 20 5.99 20.91 0.51
C LEU A 20 7.29 20.92 -0.29
N ARG A 21 7.80 22.11 -0.49
CA ARG A 21 9.13 22.35 -1.06
C ARG A 21 9.82 23.44 -0.27
N ASP A 22 10.94 23.11 0.33
CA ASP A 22 11.77 24.06 1.06
C ASP A 22 13.19 24.05 0.48
N PHE A 23 13.74 25.25 0.27
CA PHE A 23 15.07 25.48 -0.28
C PHE A 23 15.89 26.34 0.64
N ASN A 24 17.05 25.85 0.99
CA ASN A 24 18.14 26.63 1.53
C ASN A 24 19.35 26.47 0.59
N SER A 25 20.34 27.37 0.67
CA SER A 25 21.52 27.35 -0.20
C SER A 25 22.25 25.99 -0.30
N ASN A 26 22.11 25.15 0.73
CA ASN A 26 22.82 23.86 0.87
C ASN A 26 21.89 22.66 1.04
N ASN A 27 20.59 22.87 1.18
CA ASN A 27 19.62 21.82 1.48
C ASN A 27 18.38 21.95 0.60
N GLU A 28 17.83 20.84 0.19
CA GLU A 28 16.54 20.77 -0.48
C GLU A 28 15.70 19.67 0.16
N ILE A 29 14.47 20.00 0.53
CA ILE A 29 13.47 19.05 1.01
C ILE A 29 12.22 19.23 0.17
N ASN A 30 11.78 18.14 -0.46
CA ASN A 30 10.54 18.11 -1.20
C ASN A 30 9.74 16.89 -0.78
N PHE A 31 8.45 17.02 -0.66
CA PHE A 31 7.55 15.87 -0.61
C PHE A 31 6.25 16.15 -1.34
N TYR A 32 5.61 15.11 -1.79
CA TYR A 32 4.24 15.16 -2.26
C TYR A 32 3.50 13.88 -1.89
N ASP A 33 2.21 14.03 -1.64
CA ASP A 33 1.26 12.97 -1.36
C ASP A 33 0.03 13.11 -2.24
N VAL A 34 -0.45 11.99 -2.75
CA VAL A 34 -1.71 11.91 -3.49
C VAL A 34 -2.54 10.77 -2.92
N ASN A 35 -3.77 11.07 -2.55
CA ASN A 35 -4.75 10.10 -2.09
C ASN A 35 -5.99 10.16 -3.00
N ALA A 36 -6.49 9.01 -3.40
CA ALA A 36 -7.75 8.91 -4.11
C ALA A 36 -8.59 7.77 -3.55
N LYS A 37 -9.90 8.01 -3.47
CA LYS A 37 -10.86 7.00 -3.01
C LYS A 37 -12.13 7.09 -3.84
N VAL A 38 -12.58 5.94 -4.32
CA VAL A 38 -13.82 5.78 -5.11
C VAL A 38 -14.64 4.66 -4.51
N ASN A 39 -15.91 4.91 -4.28
CA ASN A 39 -16.87 3.91 -3.83
C ASN A 39 -17.93 3.78 -4.92
N LEU A 40 -18.21 2.54 -5.33
CA LEU A 40 -19.19 2.21 -6.36
C LEU A 40 -20.19 1.21 -5.81
N GLU A 41 -21.47 1.55 -5.88
CA GLU A 41 -22.57 0.61 -5.69
C GLU A 41 -22.95 0.05 -7.05
N LEU A 42 -22.59 -1.20 -7.32
CA LEU A 42 -22.90 -1.86 -8.59
C LEU A 42 -24.38 -2.28 -8.62
N ASP A 43 -24.86 -2.79 -7.49
CA ASP A 43 -26.24 -3.14 -7.19
C ASP A 43 -26.43 -3.23 -5.65
N GLU A 44 -27.64 -3.62 -5.21
CA GLU A 44 -27.99 -3.75 -3.78
C GLU A 44 -27.11 -4.76 -3.00
N LYS A 45 -26.42 -5.65 -3.70
CA LYS A 45 -25.59 -6.71 -3.11
C LYS A 45 -24.12 -6.55 -3.35
N ASN A 46 -23.70 -5.67 -4.25
CA ASN A 46 -22.33 -5.54 -4.69
C ASN A 46 -21.83 -4.11 -4.53
N HIS A 47 -20.86 -3.93 -3.62
CA HIS A 47 -20.21 -2.65 -3.38
C HIS A 47 -18.71 -2.79 -3.61
N LEU A 48 -18.15 -1.93 -4.46
CA LEU A 48 -16.70 -1.85 -4.71
C LEU A 48 -16.14 -0.58 -4.09
N TYR A 49 -14.99 -0.74 -3.45
CA TYR A 49 -14.23 0.36 -2.88
C TYR A 49 -12.82 0.29 -3.44
N PHE A 50 -12.44 1.32 -4.14
CA PHE A 50 -11.07 1.50 -4.59
C PHE A 50 -10.44 2.63 -3.79
N SER A 51 -9.23 2.42 -3.27
CA SER A 51 -8.42 3.46 -2.66
C SER A 51 -6.97 3.33 -3.08
N THR A 52 -6.32 4.44 -3.28
CA THR A 52 -4.90 4.49 -3.60
C THR A 52 -4.22 5.63 -2.86
N TYR A 53 -2.96 5.41 -2.54
CA TYR A 53 -2.05 6.39 -2.02
C TYR A 53 -0.75 6.31 -2.82
N ALA A 54 -0.17 7.47 -3.13
CA ALA A 54 1.18 7.58 -3.67
C ALA A 54 1.85 8.78 -3.01
N GLY A 55 3.05 8.56 -2.49
CA GLY A 55 3.86 9.61 -1.87
C GLY A 55 5.32 9.44 -2.22
N ARG A 56 6.03 10.55 -2.32
CA ARG A 56 7.46 10.56 -2.51
C ARG A 56 8.09 11.74 -1.79
N ASP A 57 9.20 11.45 -1.11
CA ASP A 57 10.02 12.40 -0.40
C ASP A 57 11.40 12.46 -1.07
N HIS A 58 11.96 13.64 -1.08
CA HIS A 58 13.31 13.92 -1.55
C HIS A 58 14.03 14.80 -0.54
N PHE A 59 15.22 14.39 -0.18
CA PHE A 59 16.15 15.14 0.65
C PHE A 59 17.48 15.26 -0.09
N PHE A 60 18.01 16.47 -0.16
CA PHE A 60 19.32 16.75 -0.71
C PHE A 60 20.09 17.65 0.27
N TYR A 61 21.35 17.30 0.46
CA TYR A 61 22.32 18.08 1.22
C TYR A 61 23.60 18.24 0.42
N SER A 62 24.19 19.44 0.45
CA SER A 62 25.47 19.73 -0.19
C SER A 62 26.34 20.60 0.70
N SER A 63 27.62 20.26 0.79
CA SER A 63 28.68 21.09 1.36
C SER A 63 29.74 21.38 0.29
N LEU A 64 30.88 21.98 0.66
CA LEU A 64 31.92 22.35 -0.30
C LEU A 64 32.48 21.13 -1.05
N ASP A 65 32.67 20.01 -0.36
CA ASP A 65 33.33 18.82 -0.88
C ASP A 65 32.42 17.61 -1.04
N ASP A 66 31.26 17.60 -0.35
CA ASP A 66 30.38 16.46 -0.23
C ASP A 66 28.95 16.78 -0.62
N SER A 67 28.25 15.80 -1.13
CA SER A 67 26.80 15.88 -1.28
C SER A 67 26.12 14.53 -1.03
N SER A 68 24.95 14.57 -0.47
CA SER A 68 24.10 13.39 -0.29
C SER A 68 22.67 13.68 -0.75
N SER A 69 22.02 12.66 -1.28
CA SER A 69 20.62 12.73 -1.68
C SER A 69 19.94 11.44 -1.27
N MET A 70 18.74 11.58 -0.73
CA MET A 70 17.89 10.47 -0.38
C MET A 70 16.50 10.68 -0.96
N ASP A 71 16.04 9.71 -1.73
CA ASP A 71 14.70 9.66 -2.27
C ASP A 71 14.01 8.41 -1.72
N TRP A 72 12.79 8.54 -1.25
CA TRP A 72 11.97 7.39 -0.86
C TRP A 72 10.52 7.66 -1.19
N GLY A 73 9.76 6.60 -1.34
CA GLY A 73 8.35 6.75 -1.62
C GLY A 73 7.63 5.43 -1.59
N ASN A 74 6.32 5.52 -1.57
CA ASN A 74 5.46 4.36 -1.65
C ASN A 74 4.23 4.62 -2.53
N ILE A 75 3.72 3.52 -3.08
CA ILE A 75 2.43 3.47 -3.75
C ILE A 75 1.65 2.30 -3.18
N ILE A 76 0.38 2.55 -2.87
CA ILE A 76 -0.54 1.53 -2.36
C ILE A 76 -1.82 1.62 -3.17
N GLY A 77 -2.30 0.48 -3.64
CA GLY A 77 -3.61 0.32 -4.24
C GLY A 77 -4.41 -0.73 -3.48
N ASN A 78 -5.64 -0.44 -3.13
CA ASN A 78 -6.54 -1.35 -2.46
C ASN A 78 -7.88 -1.39 -3.19
N LEU A 79 -8.30 -2.59 -3.58
CA LEU A 79 -9.62 -2.87 -4.11
C LEU A 79 -10.34 -3.79 -3.13
N ARG A 80 -11.47 -3.35 -2.62
CA ARG A 80 -12.34 -4.13 -1.74
C ARG A 80 -13.70 -4.32 -2.38
N TRP A 81 -14.14 -5.55 -2.45
CA TRP A 81 -15.45 -5.95 -2.89
C TRP A 81 -16.25 -6.54 -1.74
N ASN A 82 -17.36 -5.89 -1.40
CA ASN A 82 -18.35 -6.41 -0.46
C ASN A 82 -19.45 -7.07 -1.25
N HIS A 83 -19.77 -8.31 -0.91
CA HIS A 83 -20.86 -9.05 -1.53
C HIS A 83 -21.85 -9.58 -0.49
N ILE A 84 -23.13 -9.34 -0.74
CA ILE A 84 -24.26 -9.81 0.08
C ILE A 84 -24.88 -11.02 -0.61
N TYR A 85 -24.58 -12.23 -0.16
CA TYR A 85 -25.19 -13.45 -0.69
C TYR A 85 -26.66 -13.54 -0.33
N ASN A 86 -26.98 -13.29 0.94
CA ASN A 86 -28.33 -13.29 1.48
C ASN A 86 -28.34 -12.53 2.84
N THR A 87 -29.46 -12.54 3.56
CA THR A 87 -29.63 -11.84 4.83
C THR A 87 -28.72 -12.32 5.96
N ARG A 88 -28.00 -13.43 5.79
CA ARG A 88 -27.13 -14.03 6.81
C ARG A 88 -25.68 -14.19 6.41
N LEU A 89 -25.36 -14.14 5.14
CA LEU A 89 -24.00 -14.37 4.62
C LEU A 89 -23.53 -13.18 3.81
N PHE A 90 -22.38 -12.66 4.21
CA PHE A 90 -21.69 -11.53 3.60
C PHE A 90 -20.23 -11.91 3.36
N SER A 91 -19.59 -11.31 2.37
CA SER A 91 -18.16 -11.41 2.20
C SER A 91 -17.51 -10.05 1.94
N ASN A 92 -16.26 -9.94 2.38
CA ASN A 92 -15.34 -8.87 2.05
C ASN A 92 -14.11 -9.47 1.41
N THR A 93 -13.92 -9.24 0.12
CA THR A 93 -12.69 -9.65 -0.57
C THR A 93 -11.85 -8.41 -0.85
N MET A 94 -10.59 -8.47 -0.47
CA MET A 94 -9.62 -7.39 -0.66
C MET A 94 -8.46 -7.86 -1.51
N LEU A 95 -8.02 -7.00 -2.41
CA LEU A 95 -6.77 -7.09 -3.13
C LEU A 95 -5.97 -5.84 -2.82
N VAL A 96 -4.79 -6.01 -2.24
CA VAL A 96 -3.89 -4.90 -1.92
C VAL A 96 -2.57 -5.10 -2.65
N TYR A 97 -2.10 -4.06 -3.30
CA TYR A 97 -0.73 -3.99 -3.80
C TYR A 97 -0.03 -2.82 -3.14
N SER A 98 1.15 -3.05 -2.62
CA SER A 98 2.02 -2.00 -2.13
C SER A 98 3.43 -2.13 -2.70
N LYS A 99 4.07 -0.99 -2.93
CA LYS A 99 5.48 -0.91 -3.26
C LYS A 99 6.10 0.27 -2.52
N TYR A 100 7.19 -0.01 -1.82
CA TYR A 100 8.07 0.98 -1.22
C TYR A 100 9.44 0.87 -1.86
N ASP A 101 10.02 2.00 -2.25
CA ASP A 101 11.39 2.08 -2.74
C ASP A 101 12.14 3.25 -2.12
N TYR A 102 13.43 3.08 -1.97
CA TYR A 102 14.30 4.19 -1.64
C TYR A 102 15.63 4.13 -2.39
N SER A 103 16.22 5.30 -2.61
CA SER A 103 17.58 5.44 -3.12
C SER A 103 18.36 6.42 -2.27
N TYR A 104 19.61 6.08 -2.00
CA TYR A 104 20.56 6.95 -1.34
C TYR A 104 21.77 7.16 -2.25
N ILE A 105 22.15 8.40 -2.44
CA ILE A 105 23.33 8.79 -3.21
C ILE A 105 24.29 9.51 -2.29
N LEU A 106 25.54 9.05 -2.27
CA LEU A 106 26.63 9.76 -1.63
C LEU A 106 27.67 10.14 -2.69
N LYS A 107 28.10 11.37 -2.64
CA LYS A 107 29.22 11.89 -3.42
C LYS A 107 30.17 12.61 -2.46
N ASP A 108 31.33 12.07 -2.32
CA ASP A 108 32.47 12.58 -1.59
C ASP A 108 33.73 12.40 -2.49
N ASN A 109 34.89 12.94 -2.11
CA ASN A 109 36.14 12.87 -2.86
C ASN A 109 36.55 11.43 -3.24
N ALA A 110 36.30 10.45 -2.38
CA ALA A 110 36.63 9.04 -2.58
C ALA A 110 35.43 8.13 -2.82
N LEU A 111 34.26 8.52 -2.27
CA LEU A 111 33.04 7.73 -2.32
C LEU A 111 32.03 8.38 -3.27
N ASN A 112 31.66 7.67 -4.33
CA ASN A 112 30.62 8.10 -5.23
C ASN A 112 29.76 6.90 -5.62
N PHE A 113 28.69 6.69 -4.89
CA PHE A 113 27.84 5.53 -5.08
C PHE A 113 26.34 5.86 -4.97
N LYS A 114 25.54 4.95 -5.46
CA LYS A 114 24.09 4.91 -5.28
C LYS A 114 23.72 3.60 -4.63
N TRP A 115 22.93 3.68 -3.55
CA TRP A 115 22.26 2.55 -2.93
C TRP A 115 20.79 2.55 -3.34
N LEU A 116 20.26 1.38 -3.68
CA LEU A 116 18.88 1.17 -4.07
C LEU A 116 18.31 0.01 -3.27
N ALA A 117 17.09 0.15 -2.77
CA ALA A 117 16.33 -0.95 -2.20
C ALA A 117 14.83 -0.79 -2.47
N ASP A 118 14.11 -1.89 -2.55
CA ASP A 118 12.67 -1.90 -2.72
C ASP A 118 12.01 -3.09 -2.02
N MET A 119 10.75 -2.90 -1.68
CA MET A 119 9.85 -3.92 -1.15
C MET A 119 8.52 -3.84 -1.89
N GLN A 120 7.98 -4.99 -2.28
CA GLN A 120 6.70 -5.10 -2.94
C GLN A 120 5.86 -6.17 -2.23
N GLU A 121 4.57 -5.90 -2.10
CA GLU A 121 3.60 -6.78 -1.47
C GLU A 121 2.36 -6.89 -2.34
N LEU A 122 1.83 -8.09 -2.44
CA LEU A 122 0.56 -8.36 -3.07
C LEU A 122 -0.24 -9.27 -2.13
N ASP A 123 -1.35 -8.74 -1.62
CA ASP A 123 -2.19 -9.42 -0.66
C ASP A 123 -3.58 -9.64 -1.22
N VAL A 124 -4.09 -10.84 -1.05
CA VAL A 124 -5.47 -11.21 -1.31
C VAL A 124 -6.07 -11.76 -0.03
N LYS A 125 -7.20 -11.24 0.37
CA LYS A 125 -7.91 -11.69 1.57
C LYS A 125 -9.40 -11.77 1.29
N SER A 126 -10.04 -12.88 1.69
CA SER A 126 -11.50 -13.01 1.70
C SER A 126 -11.97 -13.36 3.09
N ASP A 127 -12.82 -12.50 3.63
CA ASP A 127 -13.47 -12.64 4.94
C ASP A 127 -14.96 -12.89 4.73
N PHE A 128 -15.52 -13.83 5.47
CA PHE A 128 -16.93 -14.17 5.45
C PHE A 128 -17.53 -13.95 6.85
N ASP A 129 -18.67 -13.28 6.88
CA ASP A 129 -19.51 -13.10 8.04
C ASP A 129 -20.78 -13.92 7.85
N PHE A 130 -21.01 -14.92 8.71
CA PHE A 130 -22.18 -15.79 8.65
C PHE A 130 -22.98 -15.78 9.95
N TYR A 131 -24.15 -15.18 9.90
CA TYR A 131 -25.12 -15.15 11.01
C TYR A 131 -25.94 -16.42 11.00
N VAL A 132 -25.47 -17.45 11.71
CA VAL A 132 -26.15 -18.74 11.81
C VAL A 132 -27.54 -18.57 12.37
N ASN A 133 -27.65 -17.77 13.47
CA ASN A 133 -28.90 -17.35 14.11
C ASN A 133 -28.67 -16.05 14.91
N ALA A 134 -29.63 -15.63 15.70
CA ALA A 134 -29.57 -14.40 16.49
C ALA A 134 -28.48 -14.38 17.58
N THR A 135 -27.95 -15.56 17.95
CA THR A 135 -26.96 -15.72 19.04
C THR A 135 -25.60 -16.19 18.56
N HIS A 136 -25.48 -16.71 17.33
CA HIS A 136 -24.23 -17.22 16.76
C HIS A 136 -23.85 -16.48 15.49
N HIS A 137 -22.69 -15.86 15.51
CA HIS A 137 -22.05 -15.20 14.39
C HIS A 137 -20.68 -15.83 14.12
N LEU A 138 -20.55 -16.49 12.98
CA LEU A 138 -19.31 -17.08 12.53
C LEU A 138 -18.57 -16.11 11.61
N LYS A 139 -17.28 -15.93 11.86
CA LYS A 139 -16.36 -15.25 10.95
C LYS A 139 -15.28 -16.23 10.53
N PHE A 140 -15.03 -16.31 9.25
CA PHE A 140 -13.93 -17.11 8.71
C PHE A 140 -13.31 -16.43 7.49
N GLY A 141 -12.05 -16.72 7.25
CA GLY A 141 -11.36 -16.09 6.13
C GLY A 141 -9.99 -16.70 5.87
N ALA A 142 -9.46 -16.35 4.72
CA ALA A 142 -8.16 -16.81 4.28
C ALA A 142 -7.36 -15.65 3.64
N PRO A 143 -6.32 -15.14 4.30
CA PRO A 143 -5.32 -14.27 3.69
C PRO A 143 -4.27 -15.08 2.92
N LEU A 144 -3.82 -14.50 1.80
CA LEU A 144 -2.66 -14.91 1.03
C LEU A 144 -1.82 -13.67 0.74
N GLU A 145 -0.58 -13.64 1.21
CA GLU A 145 0.33 -12.52 1.13
C GLU A 145 1.61 -12.93 0.41
N SER A 146 1.98 -12.20 -0.62
CA SER A 146 3.22 -12.39 -1.37
C SER A 146 4.13 -11.19 -1.19
N HIS A 147 5.32 -11.43 -0.64
CA HIS A 147 6.32 -10.41 -0.38
C HIS A 147 7.52 -10.62 -1.30
N PHE A 148 7.96 -9.54 -1.92
CA PHE A 148 9.22 -9.46 -2.64
C PHE A 148 10.07 -8.37 -2.01
N TYR A 149 11.28 -8.70 -1.62
CA TYR A 149 12.20 -7.79 -0.96
C TYR A 149 13.55 -7.78 -1.66
N SER A 150 13.96 -6.61 -2.14
CA SER A 150 15.28 -6.29 -2.67
C SER A 150 16.02 -5.44 -1.63
N PRO A 151 16.82 -6.06 -0.75
CA PRO A 151 17.36 -5.39 0.45
C PRO A 151 18.44 -4.36 0.13
N GLY A 152 19.04 -4.45 -1.04
CA GLY A 152 19.96 -3.40 -1.45
C GLY A 152 20.90 -3.78 -2.58
N LYS A 153 21.11 -2.79 -3.44
CA LYS A 153 22.10 -2.78 -4.51
C LYS A 153 22.93 -1.52 -4.41
N LEU A 154 24.22 -1.67 -4.27
CA LEU A 154 25.18 -0.59 -4.31
C LEU A 154 25.85 -0.56 -5.69
N ALA A 155 25.81 0.60 -6.33
CA ALA A 155 26.43 0.83 -7.63
C ALA A 155 27.38 2.06 -7.56
N PRO A 156 28.66 1.93 -7.95
CA PRO A 156 29.52 3.09 -8.10
C PRO A 156 28.96 3.99 -9.23
N ARG A 157 29.10 5.30 -9.08
CA ARG A 157 28.58 6.28 -10.04
C ARG A 157 29.64 6.82 -11.02
N ASN A 158 30.91 6.56 -10.74
CA ASN A 158 32.04 6.90 -11.60
C ASN A 158 33.17 5.87 -11.44
N GLU A 159 34.13 5.88 -12.35
CA GLU A 159 35.27 4.98 -12.38
C GLU A 159 36.32 5.28 -11.26
N THR A 160 36.31 6.50 -10.71
CA THR A 160 37.22 6.93 -9.66
C THR A 160 36.74 6.56 -8.25
N SER A 161 35.51 6.11 -8.11
CA SER A 161 34.96 5.66 -6.84
C SER A 161 35.68 4.42 -6.34
N ILE A 162 36.14 4.43 -5.12
CA ILE A 162 36.73 3.25 -4.46
C ILE A 162 35.67 2.19 -4.10
N THR A 163 34.39 2.55 -4.23
CA THR A 163 33.27 1.67 -3.91
C THR A 163 33.10 0.62 -5.01
N LYS A 164 33.00 -0.64 -4.61
CA LYS A 164 32.71 -1.75 -5.53
C LYS A 164 31.21 -2.01 -5.60
N ALA A 165 30.73 -2.37 -6.80
CA ALA A 165 29.35 -2.81 -6.97
C ALA A 165 29.07 -4.04 -6.10
N PHE A 166 27.93 -4.01 -5.41
CA PHE A 166 27.52 -5.06 -4.51
C PHE A 166 25.98 -5.15 -4.55
N GLU A 167 25.44 -6.36 -4.54
CA GLU A 167 24.02 -6.61 -4.53
C GLU A 167 23.69 -7.71 -3.51
N LEU A 168 22.76 -7.41 -2.62
CA LEU A 168 22.21 -8.39 -1.71
C LEU A 168 21.17 -9.26 -2.44
N PRO A 169 21.12 -10.57 -2.17
CA PRO A 169 20.18 -11.44 -2.84
C PRO A 169 18.74 -11.08 -2.47
N ASN A 170 17.90 -11.01 -3.48
CA ASN A 170 16.47 -10.77 -3.32
C ASN A 170 15.83 -11.88 -2.49
N LYS A 171 14.83 -11.53 -1.71
CA LYS A 171 14.05 -12.46 -0.88
C LYS A 171 12.60 -12.46 -1.34
N LYS A 172 11.99 -13.63 -1.26
CA LYS A 172 10.56 -13.82 -1.52
C LYS A 172 9.96 -14.61 -0.37
N ALA A 173 8.76 -14.24 0.02
CA ALA A 173 7.97 -14.99 0.98
C ALA A 173 6.53 -15.09 0.48
N LEU A 174 5.90 -16.21 0.73
CA LEU A 174 4.48 -16.43 0.54
C LEU A 174 3.91 -16.89 1.87
N ILE A 175 2.95 -16.13 2.37
CA ILE A 175 2.29 -16.39 3.65
C ILE A 175 0.84 -16.69 3.36
N SER A 176 0.32 -17.77 3.90
CA SER A 176 -1.09 -18.11 3.84
C SER A 176 -1.57 -18.55 5.21
N ALA A 177 -2.80 -18.19 5.52
CA ALA A 177 -3.45 -18.59 6.75
C ALA A 177 -4.93 -18.88 6.50
N PHE A 178 -5.54 -19.54 7.46
CA PHE A 178 -6.99 -19.71 7.54
C PHE A 178 -7.41 -19.45 8.98
N TYR A 179 -8.52 -18.78 9.16
CA TYR A 179 -9.07 -18.56 10.50
C TYR A 179 -10.58 -18.78 10.50
N ILE A 180 -11.07 -19.20 11.65
CA ILE A 180 -12.49 -19.28 11.97
C ILE A 180 -12.71 -18.78 13.41
N SER A 181 -13.74 -18.00 13.60
CA SER A 181 -14.14 -17.45 14.89
C SER A 181 -15.65 -17.56 15.04
N ASN A 182 -16.12 -17.83 16.24
CA ASN A 182 -17.54 -17.81 16.59
C ASN A 182 -17.78 -16.83 17.74
N GLU A 183 -18.63 -15.85 17.50
CA GLU A 183 -19.15 -14.97 18.53
C GLU A 183 -20.49 -15.50 18.98
N HIS A 184 -20.59 -15.89 20.26
CA HIS A 184 -21.82 -16.43 20.85
C HIS A 184 -22.38 -15.48 21.89
N LYS A 185 -23.54 -14.89 21.62
CA LYS A 185 -24.29 -14.07 22.59
C LYS A 185 -25.03 -14.99 23.54
N ILE A 186 -24.50 -15.15 24.77
CA ILE A 186 -25.08 -15.99 25.81
C ILE A 186 -26.28 -15.26 26.46
N ASN A 187 -26.13 -13.97 26.70
CA ASN A 187 -27.20 -13.09 27.21
C ASN A 187 -26.87 -11.62 26.85
N ASP A 188 -27.68 -10.65 27.30
CA ASP A 188 -27.46 -9.24 26.93
C ASP A 188 -26.23 -8.59 27.57
N ARG A 189 -25.55 -9.27 28.49
CA ARG A 189 -24.34 -8.79 29.17
C ARG A 189 -23.08 -9.58 28.82
N LEU A 190 -23.24 -10.77 28.21
CA LEU A 190 -22.12 -11.66 27.89
C LEU A 190 -22.18 -12.15 26.41
N LYS A 191 -21.10 -11.88 25.70
CA LYS A 191 -20.85 -12.36 24.33
C LYS A 191 -19.62 -13.26 24.29
#